data_2ec6922eb0936f14b60dbb327bf325f2
#
_entry.id   2ec6922eb0936f14b60dbb327bf325f2
#
_cell.length_a   1.000
_cell.length_b   1.000
_cell.length_c   1.000
_cell.angle_alpha   90.00
_cell.angle_beta   90.00
_cell.angle_gamma   90.00
#
_symmetry.space_group_name_H-M   'P 1'
#
loop_
_entity.id
_entity.type
_entity.pdbx_description
1 polymer ?
#
loop_
_entity_poly.entity_id
_entity_poly.type
_entity_poly.pdbx_seq_one_letter_code
_entity_poly.pdbx_strand_id
1 'polypeptide(L)'
;MYPGELLNDGAILKWMLSELKQEEIKELTVPMLDKLVERGKTMAVVFFEPGDKQDAAILESLEKIDDDCRRFEIDFIKVSDIDKATSYGMDHLPGLLYFENRIPSMYDGDLALVKPLLEWLIEQKTTDTIEQITEEILEILVDEEEYLAVFFSGPCEEDDPCHAILDQLEDVDSIMQDYGIMLVTTEEREFGKTLGIISFPSLALFRNGEYVPYEGDLEDELGVLEWITDKETLLIKGKIEKVNGDLLDQFISTETDILVFIYRENNLNDANVIDQLEHIDDELEEKEVELIKCSDKGVEKVTMSFLPNEQ
;
A
#
# COMPACT_ATOMS: atom_id res chain seq x y z
N MET A 1 2.82 -5.45 -29.41
CA MET A 1 2.00 -4.65 -30.38
C MET A 1 1.66 -5.53 -31.55
N TYR A 2 0.39 -5.58 -32.01
CA TYR A 2 -0.04 -6.39 -33.15
C TYR A 2 0.72 -6.00 -34.42
N PRO A 3 1.45 -6.94 -35.07
CA PRO A 3 2.31 -6.62 -36.21
C PRO A 3 1.60 -6.70 -37.56
N GLY A 4 0.29 -6.99 -37.59
CA GLY A 4 -0.49 -7.21 -38.81
C GLY A 4 -1.42 -6.07 -39.21
N GLU A 5 -2.24 -6.30 -40.25
CA GLU A 5 -3.23 -5.33 -40.73
C GLU A 5 -4.45 -5.26 -39.81
N LEU A 6 -4.79 -4.07 -39.30
CA LEU A 6 -5.89 -3.81 -38.38
C LEU A 6 -7.30 -4.09 -38.96
N LEU A 7 -7.41 -4.31 -40.26
CA LEU A 7 -8.68 -4.61 -40.91
C LEU A 7 -8.97 -6.12 -41.07
N ASN A 8 -8.05 -6.96 -40.60
CA ASN A 8 -8.23 -8.42 -40.63
C ASN A 8 -8.59 -8.93 -39.22
N ASP A 9 -9.88 -8.95 -38.92
CA ASP A 9 -10.45 -9.40 -37.66
C ASP A 9 -10.08 -10.83 -37.30
N GLY A 10 -10.05 -11.74 -38.28
CA GLY A 10 -9.62 -13.13 -38.06
C GLY A 10 -8.13 -13.27 -37.68
N ALA A 11 -7.25 -12.44 -38.27
CA ALA A 11 -5.85 -12.42 -37.95
C ALA A 11 -5.60 -11.76 -36.58
N ILE A 12 -6.34 -10.69 -36.26
CA ILE A 12 -6.31 -10.03 -34.95
C ILE A 12 -6.77 -11.01 -33.86
N LEU A 13 -7.91 -11.69 -34.07
CA LEU A 13 -8.42 -12.68 -33.12
C LEU A 13 -7.42 -13.82 -32.89
N LYS A 14 -6.84 -14.33 -33.98
CA LYS A 14 -5.84 -15.41 -33.90
C LYS A 14 -4.58 -14.95 -33.13
N TRP A 15 -4.13 -13.71 -33.38
CA TRP A 15 -3.00 -13.15 -32.64
C TRP A 15 -3.38 -12.93 -31.18
N MET A 16 -4.53 -12.33 -30.87
CA MET A 16 -5.01 -12.19 -29.50
C MET A 16 -5.09 -13.52 -28.75
N LEU A 17 -5.61 -14.57 -29.42
CA LEU A 17 -5.68 -15.91 -28.85
C LEU A 17 -4.30 -16.56 -28.70
N SER A 18 -3.30 -16.20 -29.53
CA SER A 18 -1.92 -16.66 -29.33
C SER A 18 -1.23 -15.95 -28.19
N GLU A 19 -1.47 -14.65 -28.01
CA GLU A 19 -0.98 -13.89 -26.86
C GLU A 19 -1.58 -14.38 -25.53
N LEU A 20 -2.88 -14.72 -25.55
CA LEU A 20 -3.55 -15.35 -24.41
C LEU A 20 -3.06 -16.78 -24.10
N LYS A 21 -2.43 -17.44 -25.08
CA LYS A 21 -1.86 -18.78 -24.94
C LYS A 21 -0.34 -18.76 -24.70
N GLN A 22 0.30 -17.60 -24.72
CA GLN A 22 1.68 -17.50 -24.27
C GLN A 22 1.69 -17.70 -22.76
N GLU A 23 2.10 -18.90 -22.38
CA GLU A 23 2.35 -19.34 -21.00
C GLU A 23 3.67 -18.76 -20.47
N GLU A 24 4.03 -17.53 -20.86
CA GLU A 24 5.27 -16.87 -20.45
C GLU A 24 4.96 -15.75 -19.47
N ILE A 25 5.77 -15.64 -18.41
CA ILE A 25 5.75 -14.52 -17.47
C ILE A 25 5.92 -13.22 -18.24
N LYS A 26 4.98 -12.29 -18.12
CA LYS A 26 4.95 -11.05 -18.88
C LYS A 26 6.01 -10.08 -18.39
N GLU A 27 6.79 -9.55 -19.33
CA GLU A 27 7.71 -8.45 -19.03
C GLU A 27 6.97 -7.11 -19.08
N LEU A 28 7.08 -6.32 -17.99
CA LEU A 28 6.50 -4.99 -17.88
C LEU A 28 7.60 -3.92 -17.80
N THR A 29 7.25 -2.72 -18.23
CA THR A 29 8.05 -1.51 -17.99
C THR A 29 7.73 -0.93 -16.61
N VAL A 30 8.66 -0.16 -16.02
CA VAL A 30 8.46 0.50 -14.71
C VAL A 30 7.13 1.30 -14.65
N PRO A 31 6.76 2.15 -15.64
CA PRO A 31 5.48 2.86 -15.58
C PRO A 31 4.23 1.94 -15.63
N MET A 32 4.37 0.71 -16.14
CA MET A 32 3.28 -0.27 -16.11
C MET A 32 3.21 -0.97 -14.75
N LEU A 33 4.36 -1.27 -14.16
CA LEU A 33 4.46 -1.80 -12.81
C LEU A 33 3.82 -0.81 -11.81
N ASP A 34 4.27 0.45 -11.82
CA ASP A 34 3.76 1.50 -10.91
C ASP A 34 2.24 1.60 -10.96
N LYS A 35 1.64 1.56 -12.15
CA LYS A 35 0.17 1.56 -12.29
C LYS A 35 -0.53 0.32 -11.73
N LEU A 36 0.13 -0.83 -11.68
CA LEU A 36 -0.44 -2.03 -11.07
C LEU A 36 -0.32 -1.95 -9.55
N VAL A 37 0.79 -1.43 -9.05
CA VAL A 37 0.99 -1.14 -7.61
C VAL A 37 -0.06 -0.13 -7.13
N GLU A 38 -0.21 1.03 -7.79
CA GLU A 38 -1.24 2.04 -7.48
C GLU A 38 -2.67 1.48 -7.39
N ARG A 39 -2.95 0.41 -8.16
CA ARG A 39 -4.26 -0.26 -8.16
C ARG A 39 -4.41 -1.33 -7.09
N GLY A 40 -3.41 -1.53 -6.25
CA GLY A 40 -3.42 -2.58 -5.23
C GLY A 40 -3.46 -4.00 -5.82
N LYS A 41 -2.84 -4.21 -6.98
CA LYS A 41 -2.87 -5.51 -7.65
C LYS A 41 -1.96 -6.51 -6.94
N THR A 42 -2.51 -7.66 -6.54
CA THR A 42 -1.72 -8.77 -5.99
C THR A 42 -0.85 -9.39 -7.09
N MET A 43 0.46 -9.38 -6.91
CA MET A 43 1.40 -9.86 -7.93
C MET A 43 2.77 -10.23 -7.36
N ALA A 44 3.42 -11.19 -8.01
CA ALA A 44 4.83 -11.52 -7.80
C ALA A 44 5.66 -10.89 -8.92
N VAL A 45 6.63 -10.07 -8.58
CA VAL A 45 7.49 -9.32 -9.52
C VAL A 45 8.91 -9.81 -9.44
N VAL A 46 9.42 -10.41 -10.52
CA VAL A 46 10.82 -10.81 -10.64
C VAL A 46 11.62 -9.71 -11.33
N PHE A 47 12.61 -9.19 -10.64
CA PHE A 47 13.60 -8.30 -11.22
C PHE A 47 14.79 -9.12 -11.72
N PHE A 48 15.25 -8.86 -12.94
CA PHE A 48 16.28 -9.66 -13.59
C PHE A 48 17.19 -8.83 -14.50
N GLU A 49 18.40 -9.33 -14.80
CA GLU A 49 19.34 -8.71 -15.75
C GLU A 49 19.19 -9.34 -17.14
N PRO A 50 18.81 -8.55 -18.18
CA PRO A 50 18.67 -9.07 -19.54
C PRO A 50 20.00 -9.57 -20.09
N GLY A 51 20.00 -10.83 -20.52
CA GLY A 51 21.18 -11.48 -21.11
C GLY A 51 22.06 -12.22 -20.12
N ASP A 52 21.80 -12.14 -18.83
CA ASP A 52 22.41 -13.05 -17.86
C ASP A 52 21.85 -14.47 -18.03
N LYS A 53 22.74 -15.47 -17.99
CA LYS A 53 22.36 -16.88 -18.23
C LYS A 53 21.76 -17.53 -17.00
N GLN A 54 22.14 -17.08 -15.82
CA GLN A 54 21.62 -17.58 -14.57
C GLN A 54 20.19 -17.10 -14.37
N ASP A 55 19.95 -15.81 -14.62
CA ASP A 55 18.61 -15.19 -14.56
C ASP A 55 17.66 -15.84 -15.56
N ALA A 56 18.13 -16.08 -16.79
CA ALA A 56 17.34 -16.77 -17.81
C ALA A 56 16.93 -18.19 -17.36
N ALA A 57 17.82 -18.94 -16.71
CA ALA A 57 17.53 -20.28 -16.21
C ALA A 57 16.56 -20.26 -15.01
N ILE A 58 16.67 -19.25 -14.16
CA ILE A 58 15.72 -19.02 -13.06
C ILE A 58 14.34 -18.66 -13.60
N LEU A 59 14.24 -17.72 -14.53
CA LEU A 59 12.98 -17.35 -15.18
C LEU A 59 12.29 -18.57 -15.83
N GLU A 60 13.05 -19.42 -16.56
CA GLU A 60 12.51 -20.68 -17.12
C GLU A 60 11.96 -21.61 -16.03
N SER A 61 12.55 -21.58 -14.84
CA SER A 61 12.07 -22.39 -13.72
C SER A 61 10.80 -21.81 -13.10
N LEU A 62 10.70 -20.48 -13.03
CA LEU A 62 9.55 -19.76 -12.51
C LEU A 62 8.30 -19.87 -13.39
N GLU A 63 8.47 -19.99 -14.72
CA GLU A 63 7.35 -20.27 -15.65
C GLU A 63 6.54 -21.53 -15.24
N LYS A 64 7.15 -22.46 -14.51
CA LYS A 64 6.47 -23.70 -14.09
C LYS A 64 5.47 -23.50 -12.95
N ILE A 65 5.62 -22.41 -12.19
CA ILE A 65 4.73 -22.11 -11.06
C ILE A 65 3.76 -20.95 -11.34
N ASP A 66 3.88 -20.29 -12.50
CA ASP A 66 2.97 -19.20 -12.89
C ASP A 66 1.50 -19.64 -12.89
N ASP A 67 1.19 -20.83 -13.42
CA ASP A 67 -0.16 -21.37 -13.40
C ASP A 67 -0.66 -21.69 -11.98
N ASP A 68 0.23 -22.12 -11.08
CA ASP A 68 -0.14 -22.35 -9.69
C ASP A 68 -0.37 -21.04 -8.96
N CYS A 69 0.46 -20.02 -9.14
CA CYS A 69 0.27 -18.67 -8.60
C CYS A 69 -1.06 -18.06 -9.07
N ARG A 70 -1.40 -18.24 -10.34
CA ARG A 70 -2.66 -17.73 -10.93
C ARG A 70 -3.92 -18.32 -10.31
N ARG A 71 -3.84 -19.56 -9.76
CA ARG A 71 -4.95 -20.19 -9.02
C ARG A 71 -5.22 -19.51 -7.67
N PHE A 72 -4.20 -18.85 -7.11
CA PHE A 72 -4.30 -18.05 -5.90
C PHE A 72 -4.47 -16.55 -6.19
N GLU A 73 -4.80 -16.20 -7.45
CA GLU A 73 -5.00 -14.83 -7.90
C GLU A 73 -3.73 -13.95 -7.82
N ILE A 74 -2.56 -14.58 -7.83
CA ILE A 74 -1.26 -13.90 -7.88
C ILE A 74 -0.83 -13.79 -9.34
N ASP A 75 -0.75 -12.57 -9.87
CA ASP A 75 -0.21 -12.34 -11.20
C ASP A 75 1.33 -12.39 -11.15
N PHE A 76 1.95 -13.23 -11.98
CA PHE A 76 3.41 -13.32 -12.06
C PHE A 76 3.93 -12.45 -13.21
N ILE A 77 4.86 -11.53 -12.91
CA ILE A 77 5.43 -10.59 -13.89
C ILE A 77 6.95 -10.47 -13.72
N LYS A 78 7.63 -9.98 -14.76
CA LYS A 78 9.08 -9.72 -14.72
C LYS A 78 9.40 -8.30 -15.19
N VAL A 79 10.44 -7.70 -14.60
CA VAL A 79 10.90 -6.35 -14.88
C VAL A 79 12.42 -6.34 -15.00
N SER A 80 12.95 -5.71 -16.05
CA SER A 80 14.38 -5.61 -16.31
C SER A 80 14.94 -4.21 -16.00
N ASP A 81 14.68 -3.71 -14.78
CA ASP A 81 15.12 -2.39 -14.34
C ASP A 81 15.81 -2.48 -12.98
N ILE A 82 17.14 -2.27 -12.99
CA ILE A 82 17.98 -2.40 -11.79
C ILE A 82 17.77 -1.21 -10.83
N ASP A 83 17.51 -0.01 -11.36
CA ASP A 83 17.34 1.18 -10.52
C ASP A 83 16.03 1.05 -9.71
N LYS A 84 14.98 0.51 -10.35
CA LYS A 84 13.71 0.23 -9.65
C LYS A 84 13.86 -0.90 -8.62
N ALA A 85 14.61 -1.97 -8.94
CA ALA A 85 14.91 -3.04 -7.98
C ALA A 85 15.67 -2.49 -6.76
N THR A 86 16.68 -1.65 -7.00
CA THR A 86 17.48 -1.02 -5.94
C THR A 86 16.63 -0.08 -5.07
N SER A 87 15.64 0.62 -5.63
CA SER A 87 14.75 1.48 -4.86
C SER A 87 13.88 0.72 -3.84
N TYR A 88 13.74 -0.59 -4.00
CA TYR A 88 13.09 -1.49 -3.03
C TYR A 88 14.09 -2.23 -2.12
N GLY A 89 15.37 -1.82 -2.09
CA GLY A 89 16.39 -2.42 -1.25
C GLY A 89 17.02 -3.69 -1.83
N MET A 90 16.83 -4.01 -3.11
CA MET A 90 17.49 -5.17 -3.73
C MET A 90 18.96 -4.88 -4.03
N ASP A 91 19.87 -5.57 -3.36
CA ASP A 91 21.33 -5.45 -3.55
C ASP A 91 21.84 -6.21 -4.78
N HIS A 92 21.09 -7.21 -5.25
CA HIS A 92 21.51 -8.10 -6.34
C HIS A 92 20.30 -8.63 -7.13
N LEU A 93 20.53 -8.97 -8.39
CA LEU A 93 19.58 -9.64 -9.27
C LEU A 93 19.99 -11.10 -9.51
N PRO A 94 19.05 -12.01 -9.78
CA PRO A 94 17.61 -11.77 -9.79
C PRO A 94 17.04 -11.72 -8.38
N GLY A 95 16.00 -10.92 -8.19
CA GLY A 95 15.28 -10.81 -6.94
C GLY A 95 13.77 -10.85 -7.17
N LEU A 96 12.96 -11.13 -6.13
CA LEU A 96 11.52 -11.22 -6.22
C LEU A 96 10.87 -10.40 -5.12
N LEU A 97 9.87 -9.59 -5.51
CA LEU A 97 8.93 -8.93 -4.62
C LEU A 97 7.52 -9.50 -4.82
N TYR A 98 6.85 -9.73 -3.73
CA TYR A 98 5.41 -9.95 -3.71
C TYR A 98 4.71 -8.65 -3.34
N PHE A 99 3.69 -8.24 -4.08
CA PHE A 99 2.90 -7.06 -3.81
C PHE A 99 1.48 -7.47 -3.43
N GLU A 100 1.01 -6.98 -2.30
CA GLU A 100 -0.38 -7.03 -1.87
C GLU A 100 -0.77 -5.67 -1.29
N ASN A 101 -1.95 -5.16 -1.65
CA ASN A 101 -2.45 -3.86 -1.18
C ASN A 101 -1.43 -2.70 -1.30
N ARG A 102 -0.58 -2.73 -2.34
CA ARG A 102 0.54 -1.79 -2.63
C ARG A 102 1.80 -2.04 -1.80
N ILE A 103 1.77 -2.90 -0.80
CA ILE A 103 2.91 -3.20 0.05
C ILE A 103 3.77 -4.27 -0.63
N PRO A 104 5.07 -4.02 -0.84
CA PRO A 104 6.02 -5.02 -1.33
C PRO A 104 6.63 -5.82 -0.18
N SER A 105 6.62 -7.15 -0.29
CA SER A 105 7.37 -8.07 0.58
C SER A 105 8.49 -8.73 -0.21
N MET A 106 9.71 -8.70 0.31
CA MET A 106 10.88 -9.27 -0.37
C MET A 106 11.05 -10.75 -0.05
N TYR A 107 11.30 -11.55 -1.07
CA TYR A 107 11.66 -12.95 -0.89
C TYR A 107 13.16 -13.11 -0.69
N ASP A 108 13.58 -13.56 0.48
CA ASP A 108 15.01 -13.75 0.85
C ASP A 108 15.57 -15.14 0.47
N GLY A 109 14.72 -16.02 -0.08
CA GLY A 109 15.12 -17.38 -0.41
C GLY A 109 15.79 -17.51 -1.78
N ASP A 110 16.26 -18.73 -2.08
CA ASP A 110 16.84 -19.05 -3.38
C ASP A 110 15.74 -19.23 -4.44
N LEU A 111 15.70 -18.31 -5.44
CA LEU A 111 14.73 -18.35 -6.56
C LEU A 111 14.86 -19.60 -7.45
N ALA A 112 15.98 -20.30 -7.41
CA ALA A 112 16.14 -21.58 -8.10
C ALA A 112 15.31 -22.70 -7.44
N LEU A 113 14.91 -22.53 -6.19
CA LEU A 113 14.09 -23.46 -5.43
C LEU A 113 12.60 -23.10 -5.54
N VAL A 114 12.02 -23.41 -6.70
CA VAL A 114 10.63 -23.01 -7.04
C VAL A 114 9.56 -23.49 -6.03
N LYS A 115 9.79 -24.62 -5.35
CA LYS A 115 8.81 -25.15 -4.40
C LYS A 115 8.73 -24.33 -3.11
N PRO A 116 9.84 -24.02 -2.42
CA PRO A 116 9.81 -23.07 -1.28
C PRO A 116 9.27 -21.70 -1.65
N LEU A 117 9.62 -21.19 -2.84
CA LEU A 117 9.08 -19.93 -3.33
C LEU A 117 7.56 -19.97 -3.50
N LEU A 118 7.03 -21.02 -4.12
CA LEU A 118 5.58 -21.17 -4.27
C LEU A 118 4.86 -21.30 -2.92
N GLU A 119 5.44 -22.06 -1.99
CA GLU A 119 4.92 -22.19 -0.62
C GLU A 119 4.89 -20.81 0.07
N TRP A 120 5.94 -20.03 -0.04
CA TRP A 120 6.00 -18.66 0.50
C TRP A 120 4.99 -17.72 -0.15
N LEU A 121 4.86 -17.72 -1.50
CA LEU A 121 3.87 -16.89 -2.20
C LEU A 121 2.42 -17.22 -1.79
N ILE A 122 2.12 -18.51 -1.59
CA ILE A 122 0.81 -18.95 -1.10
C ILE A 122 0.60 -18.50 0.34
N GLU A 123 1.61 -18.60 1.19
CA GLU A 123 1.58 -18.13 2.56
C GLU A 123 1.30 -16.63 2.62
N GLN A 124 2.06 -15.81 1.88
CA GLN A 124 1.81 -14.38 1.78
C GLN A 124 0.36 -14.06 1.38
N LYS A 125 -0.22 -14.84 0.47
CA LYS A 125 -1.59 -14.62 -0.02
C LYS A 125 -2.68 -15.12 0.92
N THR A 126 -2.41 -16.15 1.71
CA THR A 126 -3.42 -16.85 2.52
C THR A 126 -3.35 -16.54 4.00
N THR A 127 -2.25 -15.96 4.44
CA THR A 127 -2.06 -15.54 5.83
C THR A 127 -2.39 -14.05 5.92
N ASP A 128 -3.36 -13.74 6.75
CA ASP A 128 -3.77 -12.36 7.03
C ASP A 128 -2.84 -11.83 8.14
N THR A 129 -1.59 -11.53 7.77
CA THR A 129 -0.55 -11.05 8.69
C THR A 129 -0.08 -9.67 8.26
N ILE A 130 0.28 -8.83 9.24
CA ILE A 130 0.85 -7.50 8.99
C ILE A 130 2.20 -7.67 8.29
N GLU A 131 2.38 -6.99 7.15
CA GLU A 131 3.59 -7.10 6.35
C GLU A 131 4.80 -6.51 7.06
N GLN A 132 5.87 -7.31 7.10
CA GLN A 132 7.17 -6.84 7.58
C GLN A 132 7.94 -6.18 6.43
N ILE A 133 8.39 -4.95 6.66
CA ILE A 133 9.05 -4.14 5.64
C ILE A 133 10.47 -3.70 6.06
N THR A 134 11.31 -3.43 5.06
CA THR A 134 12.65 -2.88 5.23
C THR A 134 12.63 -1.35 5.33
N GLU A 135 13.80 -0.75 5.69
CA GLU A 135 13.94 0.72 5.77
C GLU A 135 13.61 1.38 4.44
N GLU A 136 14.09 0.84 3.30
CA GLU A 136 13.87 1.41 1.98
C GLU A 136 12.38 1.41 1.58
N ILE A 137 11.66 0.34 1.94
CA ILE A 137 10.22 0.25 1.69
C ILE A 137 9.47 1.23 2.60
N LEU A 138 9.89 1.33 3.87
CA LEU A 138 9.28 2.26 4.81
C LEU A 138 9.43 3.72 4.36
N GLU A 139 10.62 4.11 3.85
CA GLU A 139 10.82 5.46 3.28
C GLU A 139 9.85 5.75 2.12
N ILE A 140 9.63 4.77 1.24
CA ILE A 140 8.68 4.91 0.13
C ILE A 140 7.25 5.08 0.66
N LEU A 141 6.82 4.22 1.60
CA LEU A 141 5.45 4.24 2.12
C LEU A 141 5.15 5.52 2.92
N VAL A 142 6.11 6.03 3.68
CA VAL A 142 5.97 7.32 4.41
C VAL A 142 5.71 8.49 3.46
N ASP A 143 6.29 8.46 2.26
CA ASP A 143 6.10 9.51 1.25
C ASP A 143 4.82 9.31 0.41
N GLU A 144 4.39 8.07 0.18
CA GLU A 144 3.28 7.75 -0.72
C GLU A 144 1.93 7.59 -0.01
N GLU A 145 1.95 7.06 1.24
CA GLU A 145 0.72 6.78 1.98
C GLU A 145 0.29 7.98 2.82
N GLU A 146 -1.01 8.21 2.83
CA GLU A 146 -1.59 9.32 3.58
C GLU A 146 -1.65 9.03 5.08
N TYR A 147 -2.01 7.79 5.43
CA TYR A 147 -2.03 7.28 6.80
C TYR A 147 -1.31 5.95 6.85
N LEU A 148 -0.13 5.93 7.43
CA LEU A 148 0.68 4.74 7.60
C LEU A 148 0.96 4.48 9.08
N ALA A 149 0.39 3.44 9.62
CA ALA A 149 0.71 2.94 10.96
C ALA A 149 1.93 2.02 10.87
N VAL A 150 2.95 2.28 11.66
CA VAL A 150 4.17 1.48 11.69
C VAL A 150 4.40 0.93 13.08
N PHE A 151 4.40 -0.38 13.19
CA PHE A 151 4.81 -1.07 14.40
C PHE A 151 6.31 -1.36 14.35
N PHE A 152 7.07 -0.66 15.16
CA PHE A 152 8.50 -0.89 15.33
C PHE A 152 8.71 -1.97 16.40
N SER A 153 8.80 -3.22 15.99
CA SER A 153 8.97 -4.35 16.89
C SER A 153 10.38 -4.39 17.50
N GLY A 154 11.37 -4.04 16.68
CA GLY A 154 12.76 -4.44 16.93
C GLY A 154 12.91 -5.96 16.85
N PRO A 155 14.11 -6.52 17.01
CA PRO A 155 14.27 -7.98 17.04
C PRO A 155 13.43 -8.58 18.15
N CYS A 156 12.47 -9.44 17.77
CA CYS A 156 11.61 -10.18 18.70
C CYS A 156 12.20 -11.56 18.97
N GLU A 157 12.47 -11.89 20.23
CA GLU A 157 12.81 -13.24 20.66
C GLU A 157 11.52 -14.04 20.97
N GLU A 158 11.59 -15.37 20.99
CA GLU A 158 10.40 -16.24 21.15
C GLU A 158 9.52 -15.93 22.37
N ASP A 159 10.08 -15.36 23.44
CA ASP A 159 9.37 -15.04 24.69
C ASP A 159 9.06 -13.53 24.84
N ASP A 160 9.32 -12.71 23.83
CA ASP A 160 9.08 -11.27 23.90
C ASP A 160 7.59 -10.92 23.72
N PRO A 161 7.08 -9.87 24.42
CA PRO A 161 5.69 -9.44 24.30
C PRO A 161 5.35 -8.90 22.88
N CYS A 162 6.34 -8.63 22.04
CA CYS A 162 6.13 -8.12 20.68
C CYS A 162 5.28 -9.05 19.81
N HIS A 163 5.38 -10.38 19.95
CA HIS A 163 4.52 -11.31 19.21
C HIS A 163 3.05 -11.19 19.63
N ALA A 164 2.79 -11.10 20.95
CA ALA A 164 1.43 -10.94 21.45
C ALA A 164 0.81 -9.58 21.03
N ILE A 165 1.65 -8.54 20.97
CA ILE A 165 1.21 -7.23 20.48
C ILE A 165 0.93 -7.30 18.98
N LEU A 166 1.76 -7.99 18.20
CA LEU A 166 1.56 -8.15 16.76
C LEU A 166 0.27 -8.91 16.48
N ASP A 167 0.01 -10.02 17.17
CA ASP A 167 -1.25 -10.79 17.07
C ASP A 167 -2.49 -9.91 17.34
N GLN A 168 -2.41 -9.01 18.34
CA GLN A 168 -3.50 -8.06 18.64
C GLN A 168 -3.67 -6.99 17.54
N LEU A 169 -2.56 -6.51 16.98
CA LEU A 169 -2.61 -5.55 15.88
C LEU A 169 -3.20 -6.17 14.61
N GLU A 170 -2.95 -7.47 14.36
CA GLU A 170 -3.57 -8.22 13.25
C GLU A 170 -5.10 -8.30 13.42
N ASP A 171 -5.60 -8.46 14.65
CA ASP A 171 -7.05 -8.49 14.91
C ASP A 171 -7.75 -7.16 14.55
N VAL A 172 -7.06 -6.03 14.61
CA VAL A 172 -7.60 -4.69 14.32
C VAL A 172 -7.19 -4.14 12.96
N ASP A 173 -6.28 -4.78 12.23
CA ASP A 173 -5.79 -4.31 10.94
C ASP A 173 -6.92 -4.09 9.92
N SER A 174 -7.87 -5.02 9.82
CA SER A 174 -9.01 -4.87 8.92
C SER A 174 -9.87 -3.63 9.23
N ILE A 175 -9.97 -3.26 10.51
CA ILE A 175 -10.68 -2.05 10.93
C ILE A 175 -9.86 -0.82 10.52
N MET A 176 -8.55 -0.81 10.75
CA MET A 176 -7.66 0.29 10.31
C MET A 176 -7.73 0.51 8.80
N GLN A 177 -7.76 -0.57 8.01
CA GLN A 177 -7.93 -0.50 6.55
C GLN A 177 -9.25 0.15 6.12
N ASP A 178 -10.35 -0.11 6.84
CA ASP A 178 -11.64 0.56 6.59
C ASP A 178 -11.54 2.08 6.78
N TYR A 179 -10.67 2.55 7.67
CA TYR A 179 -10.36 3.98 7.84
C TYR A 179 -9.32 4.51 6.85
N GLY A 180 -8.78 3.65 5.98
CA GLY A 180 -7.73 4.01 5.03
C GLY A 180 -6.34 4.09 5.64
N ILE A 181 -6.14 3.50 6.80
CA ILE A 181 -4.87 3.42 7.49
C ILE A 181 -4.20 2.11 7.08
N MET A 182 -3.02 2.19 6.52
CA MET A 182 -2.18 1.04 6.21
C MET A 182 -1.34 0.69 7.43
N LEU A 183 -1.32 -0.58 7.85
CA LEU A 183 -0.51 -1.04 8.97
C LEU A 183 0.63 -1.92 8.46
N VAL A 184 1.85 -1.64 8.92
CA VAL A 184 3.06 -2.42 8.60
C VAL A 184 3.91 -2.61 9.85
N THR A 185 4.79 -3.63 9.82
CA THR A 185 5.77 -3.86 10.90
C THR A 185 7.19 -3.76 10.37
N THR A 186 8.12 -3.36 11.24
CA THR A 186 9.55 -3.30 10.91
C THR A 186 10.42 -3.58 12.13
N GLU A 187 11.58 -4.21 11.90
CA GLU A 187 12.62 -4.42 12.92
C GLU A 187 13.69 -3.30 12.90
N GLU A 188 13.58 -2.32 12.00
CA GLU A 188 14.58 -1.28 11.74
C GLU A 188 14.68 -0.24 12.85
N ARG A 189 15.41 -0.59 13.94
CA ARG A 189 15.58 0.28 15.11
C ARG A 189 16.36 1.55 14.80
N GLU A 190 17.34 1.48 13.92
CA GLU A 190 18.18 2.65 13.62
C GLU A 190 17.35 3.70 12.87
N PHE A 191 16.49 3.29 11.95
CA PHE A 191 15.56 4.18 11.29
C PHE A 191 14.57 4.78 12.32
N GLY A 192 13.96 3.98 13.18
CA GLY A 192 13.09 4.48 14.25
C GLY A 192 13.78 5.54 15.13
N LYS A 193 15.06 5.36 15.46
CA LYS A 193 15.84 6.35 16.22
C LYS A 193 16.08 7.65 15.46
N THR A 194 16.23 7.62 14.13
CA THR A 194 16.36 8.84 13.32
C THR A 194 15.10 9.70 13.40
N LEU A 195 13.95 9.05 13.59
CA LEU A 195 12.64 9.68 13.80
C LEU A 195 12.39 10.07 15.27
N GLY A 196 13.32 9.77 16.19
CA GLY A 196 13.18 10.09 17.62
C GLY A 196 12.47 8.98 18.44
N ILE A 197 12.18 7.83 17.85
CA ILE A 197 11.64 6.65 18.56
C ILE A 197 12.78 5.99 19.33
N ILE A 198 12.72 6.06 20.66
CA ILE A 198 13.82 5.61 21.56
C ILE A 198 13.50 4.32 22.33
N SER A 199 12.25 3.91 22.36
CA SER A 199 11.78 2.67 23.02
C SER A 199 11.17 1.72 22.00
N PHE A 200 11.35 0.42 22.19
CA PHE A 200 10.83 -0.66 21.36
C PHE A 200 10.28 -1.78 22.27
N PRO A 201 9.14 -2.41 21.93
CA PRO A 201 8.31 -2.10 20.76
C PRO A 201 7.61 -0.73 20.86
N SER A 202 7.23 -0.15 19.73
CA SER A 202 6.45 1.09 19.67
C SER A 202 5.59 1.14 18.41
N LEU A 203 4.49 1.91 18.47
CA LEU A 203 3.60 2.17 17.35
C LEU A 203 3.59 3.66 17.06
N ALA A 204 3.66 4.03 15.79
CA ALA A 204 3.55 5.41 15.35
C ALA A 204 2.69 5.50 14.11
N LEU A 205 1.87 6.55 14.01
CA LEU A 205 1.11 6.89 12.82
C LEU A 205 1.87 7.95 12.04
N PHE A 206 2.23 7.64 10.80
CA PHE A 206 2.80 8.58 9.83
C PHE A 206 1.70 9.17 8.97
N ARG A 207 1.80 10.47 8.70
CA ARG A 207 0.86 11.20 7.85
C ARG A 207 1.58 12.40 7.23
N ASN A 208 1.57 12.47 5.90
CA ASN A 208 2.23 13.54 5.14
C ASN A 208 3.68 13.86 5.59
N GLY A 209 4.47 12.81 5.92
CA GLY A 209 5.86 12.94 6.35
C GLY A 209 6.06 13.35 7.81
N GLU A 210 4.97 13.58 8.57
CA GLU A 210 5.02 13.76 10.02
C GLU A 210 4.57 12.49 10.72
N TYR A 211 4.99 12.26 11.97
CA TYR A 211 4.54 11.09 12.72
C TYR A 211 4.06 11.46 14.13
N VAL A 212 3.10 10.69 14.62
CA VAL A 212 2.55 10.78 15.96
C VAL A 212 2.81 9.44 16.66
N PRO A 213 3.62 9.40 17.73
CA PRO A 213 3.83 8.16 18.47
C PRO A 213 2.61 7.84 19.33
N TYR A 214 2.31 6.55 19.46
CA TYR A 214 1.38 6.07 20.48
C TYR A 214 2.07 6.03 21.84
N GLU A 215 1.52 6.73 22.82
CA GLU A 215 2.07 6.80 24.19
C GLU A 215 1.33 5.87 25.18
N GLY A 216 0.31 5.14 24.72
CA GLY A 216 -0.50 4.23 25.53
C GLY A 216 0.14 2.86 25.71
N ASP A 217 -0.64 1.93 26.25
CA ASP A 217 -0.25 0.54 26.43
C ASP A 217 -0.53 -0.25 25.13
N LEU A 218 0.52 -0.78 24.51
CA LEU A 218 0.40 -1.57 23.27
C LEU A 218 -0.34 -2.91 23.47
N GLU A 219 -0.48 -3.39 24.71
CA GLU A 219 -1.27 -4.58 25.03
C GLU A 219 -2.77 -4.26 25.18
N ASP A 220 -3.16 -2.98 25.13
CA ASP A 220 -4.56 -2.53 25.11
C ASP A 220 -5.04 -2.30 23.67
N GLU A 221 -5.52 -3.36 23.02
CA GLU A 221 -6.06 -3.37 21.67
C GLU A 221 -7.09 -2.25 21.43
N LEU A 222 -8.04 -2.09 22.35
CA LEU A 222 -9.08 -1.06 22.23
C LEU A 222 -8.50 0.35 22.37
N GLY A 223 -7.52 0.53 23.24
CA GLY A 223 -6.80 1.80 23.40
C GLY A 223 -6.01 2.17 22.15
N VAL A 224 -5.36 1.20 21.50
CA VAL A 224 -4.68 1.38 20.21
C VAL A 224 -5.68 1.78 19.13
N LEU A 225 -6.78 1.03 19.01
CA LEU A 225 -7.81 1.30 17.99
C LEU A 225 -8.45 2.67 18.19
N GLU A 226 -8.82 3.04 19.43
CA GLU A 226 -9.41 4.33 19.75
C GLU A 226 -8.45 5.47 19.38
N TRP A 227 -7.17 5.34 19.74
CA TRP A 227 -6.16 6.35 19.41
C TRP A 227 -5.94 6.50 17.90
N ILE A 228 -5.78 5.39 17.17
CA ILE A 228 -5.41 5.44 15.74
C ILE A 228 -6.57 5.91 14.87
N THR A 229 -7.80 5.72 15.33
CA THR A 229 -9.02 6.18 14.63
C THR A 229 -9.54 7.50 15.19
N ASP A 230 -8.90 8.05 16.24
CA ASP A 230 -9.29 9.33 16.79
C ASP A 230 -9.00 10.47 15.83
N LYS A 231 -9.95 11.38 15.74
CA LYS A 231 -9.88 12.54 14.88
C LYS A 231 -8.65 13.40 15.12
N GLU A 232 -8.32 13.70 16.40
CA GLU A 232 -7.14 14.50 16.72
C GLU A 232 -5.83 13.81 16.32
N THR A 233 -5.81 12.49 16.29
CA THR A 233 -4.67 11.70 15.81
C THR A 233 -4.56 11.75 14.29
N LEU A 234 -5.68 11.73 13.58
CA LEU A 234 -5.73 11.73 12.12
C LEU A 234 -5.56 13.12 11.49
N LEU A 235 -5.92 14.20 12.19
CA LEU A 235 -5.82 15.56 11.67
C LEU A 235 -4.41 16.16 11.82
N ILE A 236 -3.96 16.90 10.81
CA ILE A 236 -2.72 17.68 10.84
C ILE A 236 -3.07 19.15 10.87
N LYS A 237 -2.58 19.86 11.86
CA LYS A 237 -2.82 21.31 11.96
C LYS A 237 -2.24 22.05 10.75
N GLY A 238 -3.07 22.92 10.17
CA GLY A 238 -2.66 23.79 9.07
C GLY A 238 -2.53 23.10 7.71
N LYS A 239 -3.17 21.94 7.53
CA LYS A 239 -3.29 21.26 6.23
C LYS A 239 -4.69 20.67 6.07
N ILE A 240 -5.23 20.77 4.87
CA ILE A 240 -6.52 20.14 4.53
C ILE A 240 -6.31 18.65 4.35
N GLU A 241 -6.87 17.84 5.23
CA GLU A 241 -6.77 16.39 5.17
C GLU A 241 -7.57 15.83 4.00
N LYS A 242 -6.98 14.85 3.35
CA LYS A 242 -7.67 14.01 2.39
C LYS A 242 -8.26 12.82 3.13
N VAL A 243 -9.53 12.59 2.99
CA VAL A 243 -10.23 11.47 3.64
C VAL A 243 -10.84 10.55 2.60
N ASN A 244 -10.94 9.26 2.92
CA ASN A 244 -11.71 8.31 2.12
C ASN A 244 -13.20 8.37 2.48
N GLY A 245 -14.05 7.57 1.78
CA GLY A 245 -15.49 7.59 2.01
C GLY A 245 -15.90 7.16 3.42
N ASP A 246 -15.19 6.18 4.00
CA ASP A 246 -15.52 5.62 5.30
C ASP A 246 -15.12 6.58 6.43
N LEU A 247 -13.95 7.20 6.31
CA LEU A 247 -13.50 8.25 7.21
C LEU A 247 -14.38 9.52 7.10
N LEU A 248 -14.83 9.86 5.89
CA LEU A 248 -15.79 10.96 5.68
C LEU A 248 -17.11 10.72 6.41
N ASP A 249 -17.66 9.50 6.37
CA ASP A 249 -18.86 9.14 7.10
C ASP A 249 -18.69 9.28 8.62
N GLN A 250 -17.51 8.97 9.14
CA GLN A 250 -17.18 9.16 10.55
C GLN A 250 -17.14 10.65 10.91
N PHE A 251 -16.45 11.49 10.14
CA PHE A 251 -16.41 12.93 10.39
C PHE A 251 -17.80 13.57 10.34
N ILE A 252 -18.66 13.16 9.37
CA ILE A 252 -20.05 13.64 9.29
C ILE A 252 -20.89 13.19 10.50
N SER A 253 -20.57 12.05 11.11
CA SER A 253 -21.29 11.55 12.29
C SER A 253 -20.90 12.26 13.59
N THR A 254 -19.76 12.96 13.63
CA THR A 254 -19.39 13.82 14.74
C THR A 254 -20.16 15.13 14.67
N GLU A 255 -20.57 15.72 15.81
CA GLU A 255 -21.35 16.98 15.86
C GLU A 255 -20.50 18.23 15.58
N THR A 256 -19.48 18.14 14.73
CA THR A 256 -18.60 19.25 14.37
C THR A 256 -19.01 19.87 13.03
N ASP A 257 -18.78 21.16 12.88
CA ASP A 257 -19.01 21.87 11.62
C ASP A 257 -17.88 21.54 10.64
N ILE A 258 -18.22 20.74 9.60
CA ILE A 258 -17.27 20.25 8.62
C ILE A 258 -17.55 20.87 7.25
N LEU A 259 -16.49 21.34 6.59
CA LEU A 259 -16.52 21.75 5.19
C LEU A 259 -15.78 20.73 4.34
N VAL A 260 -16.49 20.05 3.45
CA VAL A 260 -15.93 19.00 2.59
C VAL A 260 -15.69 19.53 1.19
N PHE A 261 -14.45 19.54 0.73
CA PHE A 261 -14.10 19.84 -0.65
C PHE A 261 -13.99 18.55 -1.47
N ILE A 262 -14.92 18.33 -2.39
CA ILE A 262 -14.90 17.17 -3.28
C ILE A 262 -14.15 17.54 -4.55
N TYR A 263 -13.04 16.82 -4.85
CA TYR A 263 -12.19 17.11 -5.99
C TYR A 263 -12.03 15.91 -6.91
N ARG A 264 -11.64 16.18 -8.15
CA ARG A 264 -11.31 15.15 -9.15
C ARG A 264 -9.81 14.95 -9.21
N GLU A 265 -9.38 13.71 -9.07
CA GLU A 265 -7.97 13.36 -9.20
C GLU A 265 -7.42 13.80 -10.57
N ASN A 266 -6.19 14.30 -10.57
CA ASN A 266 -5.48 14.79 -11.77
C ASN A 266 -6.15 16.00 -12.48
N ASN A 267 -7.01 16.77 -11.80
CA ASN A 267 -7.60 17.99 -12.31
C ASN A 267 -6.84 19.22 -11.82
N LEU A 268 -6.13 19.91 -12.72
CA LEU A 268 -5.31 21.09 -12.39
C LEU A 268 -6.13 22.24 -11.79
N ASN A 269 -7.39 22.40 -12.17
CA ASN A 269 -8.24 23.46 -11.60
C ASN A 269 -8.61 23.12 -10.15
N ASP A 270 -8.93 21.87 -9.87
CA ASP A 270 -9.28 21.43 -8.53
C ASP A 270 -8.04 21.51 -7.61
N ALA A 271 -6.84 21.14 -8.11
CA ALA A 271 -5.58 21.33 -7.39
C ALA A 271 -5.30 22.79 -7.03
N ASN A 272 -5.51 23.73 -7.96
CA ASN A 272 -5.35 25.16 -7.70
C ASN A 272 -6.35 25.68 -6.64
N VAL A 273 -7.55 25.10 -6.57
CA VAL A 273 -8.54 25.45 -5.53
C VAL A 273 -8.09 24.94 -4.17
N ILE A 274 -7.57 23.69 -4.11
CA ILE A 274 -7.02 23.12 -2.88
C ILE A 274 -5.90 24.02 -2.34
N ASP A 275 -4.93 24.40 -3.18
CA ASP A 275 -3.83 25.28 -2.80
C ASP A 275 -4.31 26.64 -2.21
N GLN A 276 -5.44 27.16 -2.70
CA GLN A 276 -6.03 28.38 -2.14
C GLN A 276 -6.79 28.13 -0.84
N LEU A 277 -7.41 26.96 -0.69
CA LEU A 277 -8.13 26.58 0.52
C LEU A 277 -7.16 26.32 1.69
N GLU A 278 -5.97 25.75 1.43
CA GLU A 278 -4.90 25.59 2.43
C GLU A 278 -4.53 26.92 3.11
N HIS A 279 -4.70 28.06 2.43
CA HIS A 279 -4.38 29.37 3.00
C HIS A 279 -5.42 29.90 4.00
N ILE A 280 -6.62 29.31 4.01
CA ILE A 280 -7.71 29.73 4.93
C ILE A 280 -8.03 28.65 5.96
N ASP A 281 -7.36 27.52 5.90
CA ASP A 281 -7.57 26.37 6.78
C ASP A 281 -7.37 26.77 8.25
N ASP A 282 -6.25 27.39 8.60
CA ASP A 282 -5.97 27.90 9.94
C ASP A 282 -7.07 28.87 10.46
N GLU A 283 -7.64 29.71 9.56
CA GLU A 283 -8.72 30.64 9.95
C GLU A 283 -10.05 29.93 10.21
N LEU A 284 -10.27 28.77 9.58
CA LEU A 284 -11.44 27.92 9.78
C LEU A 284 -11.31 27.12 11.08
N GLU A 285 -10.13 26.56 11.36
CA GLU A 285 -9.84 25.86 12.62
C GLU A 285 -10.06 26.80 13.84
N GLU A 286 -9.62 28.06 13.78
CA GLU A 286 -9.87 29.05 14.84
C GLU A 286 -11.37 29.29 15.11
N LYS A 287 -12.23 28.90 14.17
CA LYS A 287 -13.70 29.03 14.27
C LYS A 287 -14.41 27.69 14.53
N GLU A 288 -13.64 26.67 14.87
CA GLU A 288 -14.14 25.29 15.10
C GLU A 288 -14.81 24.68 13.84
N VAL A 289 -14.38 25.11 12.63
CA VAL A 289 -14.83 24.53 11.35
C VAL A 289 -13.67 23.76 10.73
N GLU A 290 -13.86 22.50 10.50
CA GLU A 290 -12.86 21.64 9.88
C GLU A 290 -13.03 21.60 8.37
N LEU A 291 -11.94 21.78 7.64
CA LEU A 291 -11.89 21.66 6.20
C LEU A 291 -11.19 20.36 5.82
N ILE A 292 -11.92 19.47 5.16
CA ILE A 292 -11.41 18.20 4.65
C ILE A 292 -11.60 18.10 3.15
N LYS A 293 -10.78 17.30 2.47
CA LYS A 293 -10.92 17.04 1.04
C LYS A 293 -11.13 15.54 0.77
N CYS A 294 -12.03 15.23 -0.17
CA CYS A 294 -12.32 13.86 -0.58
C CYS A 294 -12.33 13.76 -2.10
N SER A 295 -11.76 12.71 -2.67
CA SER A 295 -11.85 12.50 -4.11
C SER A 295 -13.27 12.13 -4.54
N ASP A 296 -13.65 12.45 -5.77
CA ASP A 296 -14.95 12.08 -6.35
C ASP A 296 -15.20 10.56 -6.29
N LYS A 297 -14.15 9.75 -6.44
CA LYS A 297 -14.22 8.29 -6.29
C LYS A 297 -14.42 7.85 -4.84
N GLY A 298 -13.89 8.59 -3.89
CA GLY A 298 -14.09 8.33 -2.45
C GLY A 298 -15.53 8.53 -2.02
N VAL A 299 -16.20 9.52 -2.60
CA VAL A 299 -17.60 9.85 -2.27
C VAL A 299 -18.62 8.88 -2.86
N GLU A 300 -18.31 8.13 -3.91
CA GLU A 300 -19.23 7.12 -4.49
C GLU A 300 -19.65 6.04 -3.48
N LYS A 301 -18.86 5.80 -2.44
CA LYS A 301 -19.17 4.88 -1.34
C LYS A 301 -20.07 5.48 -0.25
N VAL A 302 -20.09 6.81 -0.13
CA VAL A 302 -20.93 7.50 0.85
C VAL A 302 -22.38 7.37 0.41
N THR A 303 -23.16 6.60 1.15
CA THR A 303 -24.59 6.42 0.88
C THR A 303 -25.27 7.79 0.85
N MET A 304 -25.97 8.11 -0.22
CA MET A 304 -26.75 9.35 -0.46
C MET A 304 -27.87 9.59 0.55
N SER A 305 -27.60 9.44 1.86
CA SER A 305 -28.58 9.69 2.91
C SER A 305 -28.80 11.17 3.24
N PHE A 306 -28.03 12.06 2.61
CA PHE A 306 -28.02 13.49 2.93
C PHE A 306 -28.63 14.43 1.89
N LEU A 307 -29.22 13.93 0.81
CA LEU A 307 -30.03 14.78 -0.04
C LEU A 307 -31.43 14.89 0.61
N PRO A 308 -31.85 16.07 1.14
CA PRO A 308 -33.22 16.27 1.54
C PRO A 308 -34.09 16.04 0.29
N ASN A 309 -35.10 15.19 0.42
CA ASN A 309 -36.12 15.04 -0.61
C ASN A 309 -36.68 16.42 -0.95
N GLU A 310 -36.27 16.98 -2.08
CA GLU A 310 -36.99 18.12 -2.65
C GLU A 310 -38.41 17.63 -3.01
N GLN A 311 -39.39 18.09 -2.23
CA GLN A 311 -40.79 18.06 -2.58
C GLN A 311 -41.15 19.29 -3.41
#